data_7ffc3c17cd02eb51399c5823e3c74135
#
_entry.id   7ffc3c17cd02eb51399c5823e3c74135
#
_cell.length_a   1.000
_cell.length_b   1.000
_cell.length_c   1.000
_cell.angle_alpha   90.00
_cell.angle_beta   90.00
_cell.angle_gamma   90.00
#
_symmetry.space_group_name_H-M   'P 1'
#
loop_
_entity.id
_entity.type
_entity.pdbx_description
1 polymer ?
#
loop_
_entity_poly.entity_id
_entity_poly.type
_entity_poly.pdbx_seq_one_letter_code
_entity_poly.pdbx_strand_id
1 'polypeptide(L)'
;SGNADGADQYFIEGVKEVAPDRVQLVLPFKNHRKKTQVGVYTQSIEQLQLSAESPAVYQANLSANYRRLIDLYFEQPQSKAAIKASYLVRDMVMVFGHGDLAPISAAYFYDDLTQTCQGGTGFTMQLCTELKIPFWNQGVWGK
;
A
#
# COMPACT_ATOMS: atom_id res chain seq x y z
N SER A 1 0.29 -0.18 6.84
CA SER A 1 -0.98 -0.78 6.38
C SER A 1 -1.83 0.23 5.62
N GLY A 2 -2.64 -0.24 4.70
CA GLY A 2 -3.55 0.56 3.88
C GLY A 2 -4.94 0.78 4.47
N ASN A 3 -5.20 0.28 5.66
CA ASN A 3 -6.51 0.36 6.33
C ASN A 3 -7.68 -0.20 5.48
N ALA A 4 -7.45 -1.28 4.74
CA ALA A 4 -8.50 -2.00 4.03
C ALA A 4 -9.34 -2.90 4.98
N ASP A 5 -10.51 -3.39 4.51
CA ASP A 5 -11.27 -4.39 5.24
C ASP A 5 -10.53 -5.73 5.30
N GLY A 6 -10.74 -6.48 6.36
CA GLY A 6 -10.20 -7.83 6.53
C GLY A 6 -8.77 -7.83 7.06
N ALA A 7 -7.81 -8.34 6.28
CA ALA A 7 -6.45 -8.60 6.76
C ALA A 7 -5.76 -7.36 7.34
N ASP A 8 -5.83 -6.22 6.68
CA ASP A 8 -5.25 -4.96 7.17
C ASP A 8 -5.74 -4.60 8.57
N GLN A 9 -7.04 -4.77 8.83
CA GLN A 9 -7.63 -4.47 10.13
C GLN A 9 -7.09 -5.41 11.22
N TYR A 10 -7.03 -6.71 10.96
CA TYR A 10 -6.51 -7.69 11.93
C TYR A 10 -5.03 -7.46 12.23
N PHE A 11 -4.21 -7.13 11.22
CA PHE A 11 -2.82 -6.77 11.45
C PHE A 11 -2.67 -5.50 12.28
N ILE A 12 -3.51 -4.48 12.02
CA ILE A 12 -3.52 -3.25 12.81
C ILE A 12 -3.89 -3.54 14.27
N GLU A 13 -4.93 -4.35 14.51
CA GLU A 13 -5.37 -4.74 15.85
C GLU A 13 -4.25 -5.47 16.60
N GLY A 14 -3.60 -6.45 15.98
CA GLY A 14 -2.48 -7.16 16.58
C GLY A 14 -1.28 -6.27 16.92
N VAL A 15 -0.92 -5.33 16.04
CA VAL A 15 0.16 -4.37 16.34
C VAL A 15 -0.22 -3.43 17.47
N LYS A 16 -1.49 -3.00 17.54
CA LYS A 16 -1.99 -2.11 18.64
C LYS A 16 -1.92 -2.74 20.01
N GLU A 17 -2.05 -4.05 20.11
CA GLU A 17 -1.92 -4.77 21.38
C GLU A 17 -0.48 -4.74 21.93
N VAL A 18 0.52 -4.70 21.03
CA VAL A 18 1.94 -4.85 21.37
C VAL A 18 2.70 -3.52 21.30
N ALA A 19 2.42 -2.71 20.27
CA ALA A 19 3.17 -1.49 19.96
C ALA A 19 2.27 -0.46 19.23
N PRO A 20 1.26 0.12 19.92
CA PRO A 20 0.25 0.99 19.30
C PRO A 20 0.84 2.25 18.65
N ASP A 21 1.94 2.75 19.16
CA ASP A 21 2.69 3.90 18.68
C ASP A 21 3.47 3.61 17.38
N ARG A 22 3.56 2.36 16.95
CA ARG A 22 4.25 1.95 15.72
C ARG A 22 3.32 1.74 14.52
N VAL A 23 2.01 1.88 14.70
CA VAL A 23 1.05 1.75 13.59
C VAL A 23 1.16 2.95 12.68
N GLN A 24 1.44 2.69 11.40
CA GLN A 24 1.43 3.69 10.34
C GLN A 24 0.41 3.31 9.27
N LEU A 25 -0.48 4.24 8.93
CA LEU A 25 -1.50 4.07 7.90
C LEU A 25 -1.21 4.98 6.71
N VAL A 26 -1.15 4.39 5.52
CA VAL A 26 -1.10 5.11 4.25
C VAL A 26 -2.41 4.90 3.52
N LEU A 27 -3.15 5.96 3.28
CA LEU A 27 -4.50 5.90 2.76
C LEU A 27 -4.55 6.31 1.28
N PRO A 28 -5.42 5.71 0.47
CA PRO A 28 -5.58 6.09 -0.94
C PRO A 28 -6.19 7.49 -1.11
N PHE A 29 -6.95 7.98 -0.11
CA PHE A 29 -7.51 9.33 -0.05
C PHE A 29 -7.88 9.71 1.39
N LYS A 30 -7.97 11.00 1.68
CA LYS A 30 -8.07 11.59 3.02
C LYS A 30 -9.15 11.00 3.94
N ASN A 31 -10.30 10.67 3.40
CA ASN A 31 -11.44 10.18 4.21
C ASN A 31 -11.64 8.66 4.10
N HIS A 32 -10.65 7.93 3.56
CA HIS A 32 -10.75 6.49 3.44
C HIS A 32 -10.98 5.84 4.82
N ARG A 33 -12.15 5.23 5.01
CA ARG A 33 -12.53 4.49 6.22
C ARG A 33 -12.23 5.23 7.52
N LYS A 34 -12.63 6.50 7.58
CA LYS A 34 -12.35 7.40 8.70
C LYS A 34 -12.64 6.83 10.09
N LYS A 35 -13.68 5.99 10.22
CA LYS A 35 -14.07 5.39 11.51
C LYS A 35 -13.08 4.36 12.05
N THR A 36 -12.28 3.76 11.17
CA THR A 36 -11.27 2.76 11.53
C THR A 36 -9.85 3.30 11.48
N GLN A 37 -9.69 4.59 11.18
CA GLN A 37 -8.38 5.26 11.25
C GLN A 37 -7.94 5.34 12.71
N VAL A 38 -6.90 4.63 13.00
CA VAL A 38 -6.27 4.59 14.32
C VAL A 38 -4.77 4.53 14.12
N GLY A 39 -4.05 5.05 15.05
CA GLY A 39 -2.60 5.02 15.03
C GLY A 39 -2.01 6.41 15.08
N VAL A 40 -0.73 6.43 15.28
CA VAL A 40 0.05 7.65 15.52
C VAL A 40 0.35 8.38 14.21
N TYR A 41 0.45 7.64 13.12
CA TYR A 41 0.76 8.19 11.80
C TYR A 41 -0.30 7.75 10.79
N THR A 42 -1.08 8.70 10.29
CA THR A 42 -2.06 8.45 9.25
C THR A 42 -1.94 9.53 8.20
N GLN A 43 -1.53 9.16 6.98
CA GLN A 43 -1.44 10.07 5.84
C GLN A 43 -2.14 9.47 4.62
N SER A 44 -2.82 10.32 3.84
CA SER A 44 -3.29 9.96 2.51
C SER A 44 -2.25 10.33 1.46
N ILE A 45 -2.27 9.62 0.32
CA ILE A 45 -1.37 9.94 -0.80
C ILE A 45 -1.55 11.37 -1.33
N GLU A 46 -2.76 11.95 -1.18
CA GLU A 46 -3.01 13.36 -1.50
C GLU A 46 -2.20 14.32 -0.63
N GLN A 47 -2.00 13.97 0.65
CA GLN A 47 -1.24 14.79 1.60
C GLN A 47 0.28 14.65 1.41
N LEU A 48 0.73 13.57 0.76
CA LEU A 48 2.15 13.31 0.51
C LEU A 48 2.72 14.19 -0.62
N GLN A 49 1.87 14.88 -1.37
CA GLN A 49 2.30 15.77 -2.47
C GLN A 49 3.28 15.08 -3.43
N LEU A 50 2.91 13.88 -3.89
CA LEU A 50 3.72 13.09 -4.80
C LEU A 50 4.06 13.87 -6.07
N SER A 51 5.31 13.80 -6.50
CA SER A 51 5.83 14.35 -7.75
C SER A 51 6.48 13.27 -8.60
N ALA A 52 6.84 13.59 -9.82
CA ALA A 52 7.58 12.67 -10.70
C ALA A 52 8.93 12.21 -10.10
N GLU A 53 9.51 13.01 -9.19
CA GLU A 53 10.77 12.73 -8.51
C GLU A 53 10.60 11.91 -7.22
N SER A 54 9.37 11.75 -6.75
CA SER A 54 9.09 10.92 -5.56
C SER A 54 9.54 9.49 -5.82
N PRO A 55 10.21 8.81 -4.86
CA PRO A 55 10.76 7.47 -5.08
C PRO A 55 9.75 6.47 -5.65
N ALA A 56 8.54 6.43 -5.10
CA ALA A 56 7.47 5.56 -5.58
C ALA A 56 7.07 5.85 -7.03
N VAL A 57 6.96 7.14 -7.40
CA VAL A 57 6.58 7.56 -8.76
C VAL A 57 7.72 7.30 -9.73
N TYR A 58 8.95 7.64 -9.37
CA TYR A 58 10.13 7.39 -10.20
C TYR A 58 10.30 5.91 -10.51
N GLN A 59 10.28 5.05 -9.50
CA GLN A 59 10.42 3.61 -9.68
C GLN A 59 9.25 3.01 -10.48
N ALA A 60 8.02 3.47 -10.25
CA ALA A 60 6.85 3.03 -11.03
C ALA A 60 6.98 3.38 -12.51
N ASN A 61 7.54 4.54 -12.84
CA ASN A 61 7.75 4.98 -14.21
C ASN A 61 8.83 4.17 -14.97
N LEU A 62 9.70 3.46 -14.26
CA LEU A 62 10.65 2.51 -14.88
C LEU A 62 9.95 1.26 -15.42
N SER A 63 8.79 0.90 -14.88
CA SER A 63 7.99 -0.23 -15.33
C SER A 63 6.82 0.23 -16.20
N ALA A 64 6.72 -0.31 -17.41
CA ALA A 64 5.59 -0.04 -18.30
C ALA A 64 4.23 -0.42 -17.67
N ASN A 65 4.21 -1.44 -16.81
CA ASN A 65 2.99 -1.90 -16.12
C ASN A 65 2.45 -0.87 -15.13
N TYR A 66 3.31 -0.09 -14.50
CA TYR A 66 2.91 0.86 -13.46
C TYR A 66 2.77 2.29 -13.98
N ARG A 67 3.48 2.66 -15.05
CA ARG A 67 3.42 3.99 -15.66
C ARG A 67 1.99 4.43 -15.92
N ARG A 68 1.18 3.57 -16.56
CA ARG A 68 -0.21 3.87 -16.85
C ARG A 68 -1.05 4.19 -15.61
N LEU A 69 -0.76 3.55 -14.48
CA LEU A 69 -1.46 3.80 -13.21
C LEU A 69 -1.11 5.18 -12.64
N ILE A 70 0.15 5.55 -12.74
CA ILE A 70 0.65 6.87 -12.36
C ILE A 70 0.02 7.95 -13.26
N ASP A 71 0.03 7.74 -14.57
CA ASP A 71 -0.59 8.67 -15.51
C ASP A 71 -2.08 8.88 -15.17
N LEU A 72 -2.84 7.81 -14.94
CA LEU A 72 -4.25 7.90 -14.55
C LEU A 72 -4.46 8.66 -13.23
N TYR A 73 -3.59 8.47 -12.27
CA TYR A 73 -3.67 9.16 -10.98
C TYR A 73 -3.47 10.68 -11.13
N PHE A 74 -2.51 11.11 -11.94
CA PHE A 74 -2.20 12.53 -12.11
C PHE A 74 -3.08 13.24 -13.15
N GLU A 75 -3.40 12.58 -14.28
CA GLU A 75 -4.09 13.23 -15.39
C GLU A 75 -5.62 13.29 -15.20
N GLN A 76 -6.20 12.30 -14.52
CA GLN A 76 -7.65 12.16 -14.40
C GLN A 76 -8.11 11.88 -12.97
N PRO A 77 -7.77 12.74 -11.99
CA PRO A 77 -7.94 12.43 -10.55
C PRO A 77 -9.40 12.21 -10.12
N GLN A 78 -10.39 12.65 -10.90
CA GLN A 78 -11.82 12.48 -10.60
C GLN A 78 -12.45 11.27 -11.30
N SER A 79 -11.72 10.53 -12.11
CA SER A 79 -12.25 9.35 -12.81
C SER A 79 -12.35 8.13 -11.89
N LYS A 80 -13.27 7.21 -12.22
CA LYS A 80 -13.32 5.91 -11.52
C LYS A 80 -12.01 5.11 -11.64
N ALA A 81 -11.31 5.28 -12.77
CA ALA A 81 -10.01 4.66 -12.99
C ALA A 81 -8.94 5.26 -12.08
N ALA A 82 -8.95 6.58 -11.86
CA ALA A 82 -8.03 7.23 -10.92
C ALA A 82 -8.27 6.80 -9.46
N ILE A 83 -9.53 6.59 -9.05
CA ILE A 83 -9.84 6.04 -7.73
C ILE A 83 -9.21 4.65 -7.58
N LYS A 84 -9.33 3.78 -8.59
CA LYS A 84 -8.65 2.47 -8.57
C LYS A 84 -7.13 2.61 -8.56
N ALA A 85 -6.57 3.53 -9.37
CA ALA A 85 -5.15 3.81 -9.40
C ALA A 85 -4.63 4.33 -8.05
N SER A 86 -5.42 5.10 -7.29
CA SER A 86 -5.02 5.62 -5.98
C SER A 86 -4.70 4.52 -4.96
N TYR A 87 -5.40 3.39 -5.01
CA TYR A 87 -5.07 2.23 -4.17
C TYR A 87 -3.71 1.64 -4.52
N LEU A 88 -3.42 1.53 -5.81
CA LEU A 88 -2.15 0.98 -6.30
C LEU A 88 -0.99 1.97 -6.08
N VAL A 89 -1.23 3.27 -6.24
CA VAL A 89 -0.25 4.31 -5.90
C VAL A 89 0.07 4.29 -4.40
N ARG A 90 -0.95 4.10 -3.54
CA ARG A 90 -0.76 3.91 -2.10
C ARG A 90 0.14 2.71 -1.80
N ASP A 91 -0.08 1.57 -2.47
CA ASP A 91 0.73 0.37 -2.29
C ASP A 91 2.19 0.62 -2.71
N MET A 92 2.41 1.34 -3.81
CA MET A 92 3.76 1.75 -4.21
C MET A 92 4.42 2.67 -3.18
N VAL A 93 3.68 3.64 -2.63
CA VAL A 93 4.20 4.52 -1.56
C VAL A 93 4.58 3.71 -0.32
N MET A 94 3.79 2.73 0.08
CA MET A 94 4.16 1.86 1.21
C MET A 94 5.44 1.07 0.92
N VAL A 95 5.60 0.56 -0.29
CA VAL A 95 6.77 -0.25 -0.65
C VAL A 95 8.05 0.60 -0.76
N PHE A 96 7.99 1.72 -1.46
CA PHE A 96 9.16 2.56 -1.74
C PHE A 96 9.44 3.62 -0.67
N GLY A 97 8.48 3.90 0.21
CA GLY A 97 8.56 5.00 1.14
C GLY A 97 8.34 6.37 0.49
N HIS A 98 8.18 7.40 1.31
CA HIS A 98 8.10 8.81 0.90
C HIS A 98 8.22 9.73 2.11
N GLY A 99 9.10 10.73 2.05
CA GLY A 99 9.34 11.64 3.16
C GLY A 99 9.78 10.87 4.42
N ASP A 100 9.03 11.01 5.51
CA ASP A 100 9.30 10.33 6.78
C ASP A 100 8.85 8.86 6.80
N LEU A 101 8.11 8.43 5.78
CA LEU A 101 7.72 7.03 5.61
C LEU A 101 8.87 6.24 5.00
N ALA A 102 9.52 5.40 5.80
CA ALA A 102 10.58 4.53 5.32
C ALA A 102 10.06 3.46 4.35
N PRO A 103 10.85 3.02 3.36
CA PRO A 103 10.50 1.86 2.54
C PRO A 103 10.38 0.60 3.40
N ILE A 104 9.52 -0.33 2.99
CA ILE A 104 9.37 -1.59 3.73
C ILE A 104 10.60 -2.48 3.57
N SER A 105 10.94 -3.20 4.62
CA SER A 105 11.99 -4.23 4.61
C SER A 105 11.42 -5.65 4.46
N ALA A 106 10.13 -5.82 4.70
CA ALA A 106 9.41 -7.09 4.59
C ALA A 106 7.91 -6.85 4.50
N ALA A 107 7.14 -7.85 4.01
CA ALA A 107 5.69 -7.78 3.95
C ALA A 107 5.03 -9.08 4.42
N TYR A 108 3.86 -8.93 5.04
CA TYR A 108 3.01 -10.04 5.45
C TYR A 108 1.64 -9.89 4.77
N PHE A 109 1.17 -10.96 4.15
CA PHE A 109 -0.08 -10.98 3.41
C PHE A 109 -1.01 -12.06 3.93
N TYR A 110 -2.30 -11.77 3.95
CA TYR A 110 -3.35 -12.76 4.08
C TYR A 110 -4.13 -12.81 2.77
N ASP A 111 -4.18 -13.97 2.14
CA ASP A 111 -4.77 -14.15 0.81
C ASP A 111 -5.48 -15.51 0.67
N ASP A 112 -6.34 -15.63 -0.33
CA ASP A 112 -6.92 -16.91 -0.71
C ASP A 112 -5.88 -17.77 -1.44
N LEU A 113 -5.28 -18.71 -0.73
CA LEU A 113 -4.24 -19.59 -1.27
C LEU A 113 -4.76 -20.59 -2.32
N THR A 114 -6.07 -20.67 -2.55
CA THR A 114 -6.67 -21.57 -3.54
C THR A 114 -6.73 -20.96 -4.94
N GLN A 115 -6.48 -19.67 -5.05
CA GLN A 115 -6.54 -18.92 -6.30
C GLN A 115 -5.24 -18.15 -6.54
N THR A 116 -5.01 -17.74 -7.79
CA THR A 116 -3.95 -16.80 -8.10
C THR A 116 -4.26 -15.46 -7.46
N CYS A 117 -3.34 -14.95 -6.66
CA CYS A 117 -3.49 -13.67 -5.97
C CYS A 117 -3.75 -12.54 -6.96
N GLN A 118 -4.80 -11.78 -6.73
CA GLN A 118 -5.27 -10.69 -7.58
C GLN A 118 -5.48 -9.40 -6.79
N GLY A 119 -5.86 -8.33 -7.49
CA GLY A 119 -6.15 -7.03 -6.89
C GLY A 119 -4.92 -6.36 -6.27
N GLY A 120 -5.11 -5.56 -5.23
CA GLY A 120 -4.04 -4.83 -4.56
C GLY A 120 -3.02 -5.73 -3.89
N THR A 121 -3.46 -6.84 -3.27
CA THR A 121 -2.56 -7.82 -2.65
C THR A 121 -1.63 -8.44 -3.68
N GLY A 122 -2.16 -8.94 -4.80
CA GLY A 122 -1.36 -9.52 -5.87
C GLY A 122 -0.40 -8.52 -6.50
N PHE A 123 -0.84 -7.28 -6.68
CA PHE A 123 0.00 -6.19 -7.15
C PHE A 123 1.19 -5.94 -6.20
N THR A 124 0.94 -5.86 -4.89
CA THR A 124 2.00 -5.60 -3.91
C THR A 124 2.95 -6.79 -3.78
N MET A 125 2.46 -8.03 -3.86
CA MET A 125 3.30 -9.23 -3.90
C MET A 125 4.22 -9.24 -5.14
N GLN A 126 3.70 -8.84 -6.30
CA GLN A 126 4.51 -8.70 -7.51
C GLN A 126 5.61 -7.65 -7.34
N LEU A 127 5.29 -6.47 -6.79
CA LEU A 127 6.28 -5.44 -6.45
C LEU A 127 7.37 -5.99 -5.53
N CYS A 128 6.99 -6.68 -4.45
CA CYS A 128 7.95 -7.29 -3.54
C CYS A 128 8.87 -8.29 -4.25
N THR A 129 8.33 -9.09 -5.17
CA THR A 129 9.10 -10.04 -5.97
C THR A 129 10.12 -9.34 -6.87
N GLU A 130 9.70 -8.32 -7.63
CA GLU A 130 10.55 -7.55 -8.53
C GLU A 130 11.69 -6.82 -7.79
N LEU A 131 11.38 -6.31 -6.59
CA LEU A 131 12.32 -5.58 -5.74
C LEU A 131 13.12 -6.49 -4.79
N LYS A 132 12.90 -7.79 -4.82
CA LYS A 132 13.52 -8.78 -3.91
C LYS A 132 13.27 -8.46 -2.42
N ILE A 133 12.12 -7.90 -2.10
CA ILE A 133 11.67 -7.68 -0.73
C ILE A 133 11.07 -8.99 -0.21
N PRO A 134 11.54 -9.52 0.92
CA PRO A 134 10.99 -10.75 1.48
C PRO A 134 9.53 -10.56 1.89
N PHE A 135 8.69 -11.55 1.59
CA PHE A 135 7.31 -11.54 2.03
C PHE A 135 6.80 -12.95 2.35
N TRP A 136 5.78 -13.02 3.18
CA TRP A 136 5.16 -14.26 3.62
C TRP A 136 3.63 -14.14 3.62
N ASN A 137 2.97 -15.21 3.29
CA ASN A 137 1.52 -15.35 3.45
C ASN A 137 1.19 -16.28 4.63
N GLN A 138 -0.08 -16.40 4.99
CA GLN A 138 -0.53 -17.21 6.12
C GLN A 138 -0.16 -18.71 6.02
N GLY A 139 0.14 -19.21 4.85
CA GLY A 139 0.67 -20.58 4.68
C GLY A 139 2.01 -20.80 5.35
N VAL A 140 2.76 -19.72 5.61
CA VAL A 140 4.07 -19.73 6.26
C VAL A 140 3.98 -19.26 7.71
N TRP A 141 3.40 -18.09 7.97
CA TRP A 141 3.39 -17.47 9.31
C TRP A 141 2.20 -17.90 10.18
N GLY A 142 1.17 -18.53 9.60
CA GLY A 142 -0.01 -19.02 10.31
C GLY A 142 0.10 -20.45 10.87
N LYS A 143 1.31 -21.01 10.90
CA LYS A 143 1.57 -22.39 11.39
C LYS A 143 1.98 -22.42 12.85
#